data_43b2534eb85d25cacbe8f38f1c911716
#
_entry.id   43b2534eb85d25cacbe8f38f1c911716
#
_cell.length_a   1.000
_cell.length_b   1.000
_cell.length_c   1.000
_cell.angle_alpha   90.00
_cell.angle_beta   90.00
_cell.angle_gamma   90.00
#
_symmetry.space_group_name_H-M   'P 1'
#
loop_
_entity.id
_entity.type
_entity.pdbx_description
1 polymer ?
#
loop_
_entity_poly.entity_id
_entity_poly.type
_entity_poly.pdbx_seq_one_letter_code
_entity_poly.pdbx_strand_id
1 'polypeptide(L)'
;MANGASFGIFTDGAHLYNGSPGGEAWYLNTGNKQIDQSNSSYGASYTDDDILSFSYDADNGILVAYKNGVSQGNLFTAGSGKTYVPSFGIANGALQLDYFNFGNAAVAISSGNSDGNGYGNFEYAVPSGFYALNTKNLAEFG
;
A
#
# COMPACT_ATOMS: atom_id res chain seq x y z
N MET A 1 12.90 -15.53 9.73
CA MET A 1 11.56 -14.96 9.53
C MET A 1 11.70 -13.48 9.82
N ALA A 2 11.26 -12.63 8.93
CA ALA A 2 11.30 -11.19 9.19
C ALA A 2 10.35 -10.86 10.35
N ASN A 3 10.91 -10.33 11.44
CA ASN A 3 10.13 -9.79 12.54
C ASN A 3 9.64 -8.42 12.11
N GLY A 4 8.37 -8.27 11.79
CA GLY A 4 7.92 -6.94 11.46
C GLY A 4 6.57 -6.87 10.77
N ALA A 5 6.14 -5.65 10.46
CA ALA A 5 4.97 -5.38 9.68
C ALA A 5 5.26 -5.54 8.18
N SER A 6 4.23 -5.90 7.45
CA SER A 6 4.22 -5.92 5.99
C SER A 6 2.95 -5.25 5.49
N PHE A 7 3.06 -4.50 4.39
CA PHE A 7 1.94 -3.81 3.76
C PHE A 7 1.90 -4.15 2.28
N GLY A 8 0.71 -4.30 1.74
CA GLY A 8 0.56 -4.65 0.35
C GLY A 8 -0.88 -4.87 -0.09
N ILE A 9 -1.02 -5.73 -1.07
CA ILE A 9 -2.31 -6.13 -1.62
C ILE A 9 -2.37 -7.66 -1.75
N PHE A 10 -3.57 -8.20 -1.69
CA PHE A 10 -3.84 -9.57 -2.06
C PHE A 10 -5.15 -9.68 -2.86
N THR A 11 -5.28 -10.74 -3.65
CA THR A 11 -6.52 -11.01 -4.40
C THR A 11 -7.63 -11.48 -3.48
N ASP A 12 -8.87 -11.10 -3.81
CA ASP A 12 -10.06 -11.67 -3.19
C ASP A 12 -10.05 -13.20 -3.34
N GLY A 13 -10.19 -13.90 -2.22
CA GLY A 13 -10.10 -15.37 -2.14
C GLY A 13 -8.68 -15.94 -2.00
N ALA A 14 -7.62 -15.13 -2.05
CA ALA A 14 -6.31 -15.58 -1.64
C ALA A 14 -6.25 -15.63 -0.12
N HIS A 15 -5.89 -16.80 0.41
CA HIS A 15 -5.61 -16.91 1.84
C HIS A 15 -4.24 -16.31 2.14
N LEU A 16 -4.15 -15.48 3.16
CA LEU A 16 -2.90 -15.03 3.74
C LEU A 16 -1.97 -16.24 3.93
N TYR A 17 -0.78 -16.19 3.32
CA TYR A 17 0.24 -17.25 3.35
C TYR A 17 0.05 -18.47 2.42
N ASN A 18 -0.82 -18.43 1.42
CA ASN A 18 -1.09 -19.64 0.62
C ASN A 18 -0.59 -19.59 -0.84
N GLY A 19 0.32 -18.65 -1.17
CA GLY A 19 1.14 -18.72 -2.41
C GLY A 19 0.38 -18.93 -3.71
N SER A 20 -0.81 -18.38 -3.85
CA SER A 20 -1.49 -18.41 -5.15
C SER A 20 -0.76 -17.48 -6.12
N PRO A 21 -0.28 -17.96 -7.27
CA PRO A 21 0.45 -17.15 -8.23
C PRO A 21 -0.30 -15.85 -8.60
N GLY A 22 0.35 -14.70 -8.42
CA GLY A 22 -0.24 -13.38 -8.61
C GLY A 22 -1.30 -13.04 -7.56
N GLY A 23 -1.31 -13.71 -6.41
CA GLY A 23 -2.31 -13.52 -5.36
C GLY A 23 -1.94 -12.50 -4.31
N GLU A 24 -0.67 -12.26 -4.08
CA GLU A 24 -0.21 -11.36 -3.00
C GLU A 24 1.08 -10.62 -3.36
N ALA A 25 1.18 -9.40 -2.86
CA ALA A 25 2.40 -8.60 -2.94
C ALA A 25 2.55 -7.78 -1.65
N TRP A 26 3.72 -7.88 -1.02
CA TRP A 26 4.02 -7.26 0.24
C TRP A 26 5.32 -6.45 0.19
N TYR A 27 5.31 -5.27 0.81
CA TYR A 27 6.51 -4.53 1.17
C TYR A 27 6.84 -4.80 2.64
N LEU A 28 7.99 -5.40 2.89
CA LEU A 28 8.43 -5.84 4.20
C LEU A 28 9.28 -4.75 4.88
N ASN A 29 9.22 -4.68 6.20
CA ASN A 29 9.99 -3.71 6.98
C ASN A 29 11.51 -3.83 6.81
N THR A 30 12.00 -4.97 6.32
CA THR A 30 13.42 -5.18 5.99
C THR A 30 13.86 -4.48 4.71
N GLY A 31 12.96 -3.86 3.96
CA GLY A 31 13.23 -3.29 2.64
C GLY A 31 13.07 -4.28 1.49
N ASN A 32 12.70 -5.51 1.78
CA ASN A 32 12.41 -6.51 0.76
C ASN A 32 10.95 -6.42 0.29
N LYS A 33 10.67 -6.98 -0.87
CA LYS A 33 9.31 -7.35 -1.27
C LYS A 33 9.12 -8.84 -1.23
N GLN A 34 7.91 -9.27 -0.96
CA GLN A 34 7.47 -10.64 -1.09
C GLN A 34 6.34 -10.71 -2.11
N ILE A 35 6.54 -11.49 -3.15
CA ILE A 35 5.54 -11.77 -4.18
C ILE A 35 5.31 -13.28 -4.18
N ASP A 36 4.08 -13.71 -3.98
CA ASP A 36 3.72 -15.13 -3.97
C ASP A 36 4.69 -15.98 -3.15
N GLN A 37 5.01 -15.53 -1.92
CA GLN A 37 5.97 -16.12 -0.97
C GLN A 37 7.45 -16.04 -1.36
N SER A 38 7.80 -15.46 -2.49
CA SER A 38 9.19 -15.26 -2.90
C SER A 38 9.69 -13.89 -2.48
N ASN A 39 10.79 -13.86 -1.72
CA ASN A 39 11.42 -12.62 -1.25
C ASN A 39 12.49 -12.14 -2.22
N SER A 40 12.55 -10.83 -2.43
CA SER A 40 13.61 -10.17 -3.18
C SER A 40 13.89 -8.77 -2.63
N SER A 41 15.06 -8.23 -2.91
CA SER A 41 15.40 -6.84 -2.56
C SER A 41 14.49 -5.87 -3.32
N TYR A 42 14.07 -4.76 -2.64
CA TYR A 42 13.13 -3.83 -3.25
C TYR A 42 13.43 -2.36 -2.92
N GLY A 43 13.21 -1.93 -1.70
CA GLY A 43 13.28 -0.54 -1.29
C GLY A 43 14.02 -0.33 0.03
N ALA A 44 13.83 0.81 0.65
CA ALA A 44 14.41 1.10 1.96
C ALA A 44 13.70 0.31 3.08
N SER A 45 14.44 -0.09 4.11
CA SER A 45 13.82 -0.60 5.34
C SER A 45 12.98 0.50 6.02
N TYR A 46 11.97 0.10 6.78
CA TYR A 46 11.16 1.02 7.56
C TYR A 46 10.98 0.54 9.00
N THR A 47 10.72 1.49 9.89
CA THR A 47 10.57 1.29 11.34
C THR A 47 9.34 2.03 11.84
N ASP A 48 9.17 2.12 13.16
CA ASP A 48 8.15 2.95 13.80
C ASP A 48 8.27 4.40 13.31
N ASP A 49 7.15 5.11 13.29
CA ASP A 49 6.98 6.48 12.80
C ASP A 49 7.15 6.69 11.28
N ASP A 50 7.53 5.68 10.51
CA ASP A 50 7.54 5.77 9.05
C ASP A 50 6.11 5.67 8.48
N ILE A 51 5.79 6.54 7.53
CA ILE A 51 4.52 6.51 6.81
C ILE A 51 4.73 5.79 5.48
N LEU A 52 3.99 4.71 5.29
CA LEU A 52 3.95 3.99 4.02
C LEU A 52 2.70 4.38 3.23
N SER A 53 2.89 4.64 1.95
CA SER A 53 1.80 4.94 1.03
C SER A 53 1.88 4.04 -0.20
N PHE A 54 0.73 3.84 -0.84
CA PHE A 54 0.64 3.00 -2.03
C PHE A 54 -0.20 3.70 -3.08
N SER A 55 0.22 3.61 -4.33
CA SER A 55 -0.62 3.93 -5.49
C SER A 55 -0.82 2.68 -6.34
N TYR A 56 -2.05 2.46 -6.80
CA TYR A 56 -2.40 1.33 -7.64
C TYR A 56 -3.03 1.82 -8.94
N ASP A 57 -2.36 1.53 -10.05
CA ASP A 57 -2.87 1.74 -11.39
C ASP A 57 -3.61 0.46 -11.82
N ALA A 58 -4.93 0.52 -11.79
CA ALA A 58 -5.77 -0.64 -12.07
C ALA A 58 -5.77 -1.02 -13.56
N ASP A 59 -5.54 -0.06 -14.46
CA ASP A 59 -5.52 -0.30 -15.91
C ASP A 59 -4.28 -1.10 -16.32
N ASN A 60 -3.13 -0.76 -15.74
CA ASN A 60 -1.86 -1.42 -15.99
C ASN A 60 -1.49 -2.47 -14.93
N GLY A 61 -2.25 -2.56 -13.85
CA GLY A 61 -2.00 -3.47 -12.73
C GLY A 61 -0.76 -3.12 -11.90
N ILE A 62 -0.28 -1.86 -11.91
CA ILE A 62 0.97 -1.48 -11.28
C ILE A 62 0.72 -0.96 -9.86
N LEU A 63 1.36 -1.62 -8.89
CA LEU A 63 1.42 -1.17 -7.49
C LEU A 63 2.79 -0.55 -7.20
N VAL A 64 2.80 0.71 -6.77
CA VAL A 64 4.00 1.42 -6.31
C VAL A 64 3.89 1.69 -4.82
N ALA A 65 4.97 1.41 -4.07
CA ALA A 65 5.07 1.79 -2.68
C ALA A 65 5.90 3.06 -2.50
N TYR A 66 5.59 3.81 -1.45
CA TYR A 66 6.29 5.03 -1.03
C TYR A 66 6.63 4.90 0.45
N LYS A 67 7.80 5.37 0.82
CA LYS A 67 8.21 5.56 2.20
C LYS A 67 8.42 7.06 2.46
N ASN A 68 7.69 7.63 3.40
CA ASN A 68 7.77 9.06 3.74
C ASN A 68 7.70 9.96 2.50
N GLY A 69 6.77 9.67 1.60
CA GLY A 69 6.56 10.39 0.35
C GLY A 69 7.56 10.06 -0.78
N VAL A 70 8.59 9.27 -0.53
CA VAL A 70 9.60 8.88 -1.52
C VAL A 70 9.24 7.56 -2.17
N SER A 71 9.10 7.55 -3.50
CA SER A 71 8.80 6.34 -4.27
C SER A 71 9.89 5.29 -4.11
N GLN A 72 9.48 4.05 -3.86
CA GLN A 72 10.36 2.89 -3.83
C GLN A 72 10.34 2.12 -5.17
N GLY A 73 9.61 2.64 -6.15
CA GLY A 73 9.45 1.99 -7.46
C GLY A 73 8.31 0.98 -7.51
N ASN A 74 8.26 0.21 -8.58
CA ASN A 74 7.25 -0.82 -8.80
C ASN A 74 7.43 -1.98 -7.81
N LEU A 75 6.47 -2.11 -6.89
CA LEU A 75 6.42 -3.24 -5.96
C LEU A 75 5.95 -4.51 -6.67
N PHE A 76 4.88 -4.37 -7.48
CA PHE A 76 4.20 -5.50 -8.09
C PHE A 76 3.52 -5.07 -9.39
N THR A 77 3.51 -5.97 -10.37
CA THR A 77 2.67 -5.85 -11.57
C THR A 77 1.66 -6.98 -11.57
N ALA A 78 0.42 -6.61 -11.33
CA ALA A 78 -0.70 -7.55 -11.26
C ALA A 78 -1.10 -8.06 -12.64
N GLY A 79 -1.62 -9.29 -12.68
CA GLY A 79 -2.31 -9.81 -13.87
C GLY A 79 -3.66 -9.13 -14.06
N SER A 80 -4.12 -9.06 -15.31
CA SER A 80 -5.45 -8.53 -15.62
C SER A 80 -6.58 -9.40 -15.05
N GLY A 81 -7.74 -8.79 -14.79
CA GLY A 81 -8.94 -9.50 -14.39
C GLY A 81 -8.98 -9.98 -12.93
N LYS A 82 -8.11 -9.45 -12.07
CA LYS A 82 -8.10 -9.75 -10.63
C LYS A 82 -8.59 -8.56 -9.82
N THR A 83 -9.30 -8.84 -8.73
CA THR A 83 -9.67 -7.85 -7.72
C THR A 83 -8.66 -7.93 -6.59
N TYR A 84 -8.13 -6.77 -6.18
CA TYR A 84 -7.18 -6.67 -5.09
C TYR A 84 -7.75 -5.87 -3.93
N VAL A 85 -7.35 -6.24 -2.72
CA VAL A 85 -7.68 -5.50 -1.50
C VAL A 85 -6.41 -5.04 -0.79
N PRO A 86 -6.37 -3.79 -0.27
CA PRO A 86 -5.28 -3.32 0.56
C PRO A 86 -5.17 -4.16 1.82
N SER A 87 -3.97 -4.48 2.23
CA SER A 87 -3.74 -5.42 3.34
C SER A 87 -2.51 -5.08 4.14
N PHE A 88 -2.51 -5.50 5.38
CA PHE A 88 -1.34 -5.47 6.24
C PHE A 88 -1.20 -6.77 7.02
N GLY A 89 0.03 -7.13 7.35
CA GLY A 89 0.35 -8.25 8.20
C GLY A 89 1.33 -7.84 9.28
N ILE A 90 1.16 -8.38 10.48
CA ILE A 90 2.08 -8.19 11.61
C ILE A 90 2.63 -9.55 11.98
N ALA A 91 3.96 -9.70 11.95
CA ALA A 91 4.64 -10.88 12.42
C ALA A 91 5.27 -10.60 13.78
N ASN A 92 4.95 -11.44 14.78
CA ASN A 92 5.57 -11.48 16.11
C ASN A 92 5.50 -10.18 16.94
N GLY A 93 4.50 -9.32 16.72
CA GLY A 93 4.22 -8.17 17.59
C GLY A 93 5.30 -7.09 17.67
N ALA A 94 6.21 -7.06 16.68
CA ALA A 94 7.36 -6.15 16.70
C ALA A 94 7.02 -4.72 16.23
N LEU A 95 6.00 -4.55 15.41
CA LEU A 95 5.50 -3.26 14.93
C LEU A 95 3.99 -3.22 15.11
N GLN A 96 3.45 -2.04 15.30
CA GLN A 96 2.02 -1.82 15.44
C GLN A 96 1.55 -0.93 14.30
N LEU A 97 0.43 -1.28 13.66
CA LEU A 97 -0.26 -0.39 12.75
C LEU A 97 -1.19 0.51 13.56
N ASP A 98 -0.99 1.81 13.49
CA ASP A 98 -1.85 2.75 14.19
C ASP A 98 -3.15 3.01 13.44
N TYR A 99 -3.09 3.22 12.12
CA TYR A 99 -4.29 3.46 11.32
C TYR A 99 -4.04 3.34 9.81
N PHE A 100 -5.12 3.13 9.06
CA PHE A 100 -5.17 3.33 7.61
C PHE A 100 -5.75 4.70 7.28
N ASN A 101 -5.17 5.35 6.26
CA ASN A 101 -5.68 6.59 5.72
C ASN A 101 -6.07 6.42 4.24
N PHE A 102 -7.36 6.39 3.97
CA PHE A 102 -7.94 6.42 2.61
C PHE A 102 -8.44 7.82 2.23
N GLY A 103 -7.89 8.86 2.86
CA GLY A 103 -8.27 10.26 2.66
C GLY A 103 -9.03 10.88 3.82
N ASN A 104 -9.31 10.13 4.89
CA ASN A 104 -9.88 10.63 6.13
C ASN A 104 -9.08 10.06 7.31
N ALA A 105 -7.97 10.70 7.62
CA ALA A 105 -7.07 10.26 8.67
C ALA A 105 -7.73 10.30 10.05
N ALA A 106 -7.51 9.25 10.84
CA ALA A 106 -7.94 9.18 12.24
C ALA A 106 -7.05 10.02 13.19
N VAL A 107 -5.92 10.51 12.71
CA VAL A 107 -4.96 11.34 13.43
C VAL A 107 -4.75 12.67 12.72
N ALA A 108 -4.16 13.64 13.43
CA ALA A 108 -3.81 14.91 12.84
C ALA A 108 -2.77 14.73 11.72
N ILE A 109 -3.08 15.29 10.55
CA ILE A 109 -2.19 15.40 9.40
C ILE A 109 -1.62 16.82 9.38
N SER A 110 -0.31 16.96 9.28
CA SER A 110 0.35 18.27 9.38
C SER A 110 0.36 19.02 8.06
N SER A 111 0.49 18.34 6.94
CA SER A 111 0.65 18.97 5.62
C SER A 111 -0.64 19.08 4.81
N GLY A 112 -1.63 18.22 5.04
CA GLY A 112 -2.98 18.37 4.50
C GLY A 112 -3.08 18.25 2.98
N ASN A 113 -2.32 17.33 2.35
CA ASN A 113 -2.37 17.14 0.90
C ASN A 113 -3.67 16.44 0.47
N SER A 114 -4.28 16.94 -0.60
CA SER A 114 -5.41 16.31 -1.28
C SER A 114 -4.99 15.71 -2.62
N ASP A 115 -5.86 14.89 -3.21
CA ASP A 115 -5.72 14.41 -4.57
C ASP A 115 -6.12 15.47 -5.62
N GLY A 116 -6.06 15.10 -6.91
CA GLY A 116 -6.38 16.00 -8.02
C GLY A 116 -7.85 16.45 -8.07
N ASN A 117 -8.75 15.77 -7.38
CA ASN A 117 -10.16 16.14 -7.22
C ASN A 117 -10.41 17.02 -5.98
N GLY A 118 -9.37 17.31 -5.20
CA GLY A 118 -9.46 18.07 -3.95
C GLY A 118 -9.93 17.23 -2.75
N TYR A 119 -9.90 15.91 -2.86
CA TYR A 119 -10.32 15.01 -1.78
C TYR A 119 -9.13 14.33 -1.12
N GLY A 120 -9.36 13.94 0.13
CA GLY A 120 -8.33 13.33 0.95
C GLY A 120 -7.61 14.33 1.85
N ASN A 121 -6.91 13.79 2.83
CA ASN A 121 -6.07 14.51 3.75
C ASN A 121 -4.85 13.64 4.08
N PHE A 122 -3.77 13.83 3.35
CA PHE A 122 -2.57 13.00 3.41
C PHE A 122 -1.36 13.80 3.89
N GLU A 123 -0.43 13.14 4.56
CA GLU A 123 0.81 13.77 5.01
C GLU A 123 1.73 14.10 3.82
N TYR A 124 1.74 13.27 2.78
CA TYR A 124 2.55 13.47 1.58
C TYR A 124 1.67 13.67 0.34
N ALA A 125 2.23 14.36 -0.66
CA ALA A 125 1.54 14.64 -1.91
C ALA A 125 1.06 13.35 -2.59
N VAL A 126 -0.19 13.36 -3.04
CA VAL A 126 -0.74 12.28 -3.86
C VAL A 126 -0.09 12.36 -5.25
N PRO A 127 0.44 11.25 -5.80
CA PRO A 127 1.00 11.26 -7.14
C PRO A 127 -0.02 11.70 -8.18
N SER A 128 0.45 12.44 -9.19
CA SER A 128 -0.43 12.93 -10.26
C SER A 128 -1.14 11.78 -10.98
N GLY A 129 -2.44 11.91 -11.18
CA GLY A 129 -3.30 10.91 -11.81
C GLY A 129 -3.82 9.84 -10.87
N PHE A 130 -3.46 9.89 -9.57
CA PHE A 130 -4.02 9.01 -8.55
C PHE A 130 -5.00 9.75 -7.66
N TYR A 131 -5.97 9.02 -7.14
CA TYR A 131 -7.07 9.56 -6.35
C TYR A 131 -7.22 8.77 -5.06
N ALA A 132 -7.69 9.45 -4.03
CA ALA A 132 -7.98 8.83 -2.74
C ALA A 132 -9.05 7.73 -2.89
N LEU A 133 -8.77 6.54 -2.37
CA LEU A 133 -9.73 5.44 -2.35
C LEU A 133 -10.78 5.70 -1.27
N ASN A 134 -11.71 6.60 -1.56
CA ASN A 134 -12.79 6.97 -0.65
C ASN A 134 -14.15 7.03 -1.35
N THR A 135 -15.21 7.00 -0.54
CA THR A 135 -16.58 6.99 -1.04
C THR A 135 -16.96 8.24 -1.82
N LYS A 136 -16.29 9.37 -1.56
CA LYS A 136 -16.58 10.64 -2.23
C LYS A 136 -16.05 10.65 -3.67
N ASN A 137 -14.80 10.23 -3.88
CA ASN A 137 -14.28 10.02 -5.23
C ASN A 137 -15.11 8.97 -5.99
N LEU A 138 -15.44 7.87 -5.33
CA LEU A 138 -16.21 6.80 -5.93
C LEU A 138 -17.62 7.25 -6.35
N ALA A 139 -18.28 8.09 -5.55
CA ALA A 139 -19.61 8.59 -5.85
C ALA A 139 -19.66 9.63 -6.98
N GLU A 140 -18.60 10.42 -7.15
CA GLU A 140 -18.57 11.51 -8.12
C GLU A 140 -17.88 11.14 -9.45
N PHE A 141 -16.95 10.19 -9.42
CA PHE A 141 -16.08 9.86 -10.56
C PHE A 141 -15.97 8.33 -10.82
N GLY A 142 -16.61 7.51 -10.02
CA GLY A 142 -16.60 6.04 -10.14
C GLY A 142 -17.63 5.46 -11.11
#